data_0b612a8a2e2aaf3ffbc2374b964ca48b
#
_entry.id   0b612a8a2e2aaf3ffbc2374b964ca48b
#
_cell.length_a   1.000
_cell.length_b   1.000
_cell.length_c   1.000
_cell.angle_alpha   90.00
_cell.angle_beta   90.00
_cell.angle_gamma   90.00
#
_symmetry.space_group_name_H-M   'P 1'
#
loop_
_entity.id
_entity.type
_entity.pdbx_description
1 polymer ?
#
loop_
_entity_poly.entity_id
_entity_poly.type
_entity_poly.pdbx_seq_one_letter_code
_entity_poly.pdbx_strand_id
1 'polypeptide(L)'
;MDENTDIQYSWFTKKFSALAGLDLAHYKCQQMKRRIKSYMQAKGASGFADFLKMLENNPVTVVDFKNFLTINVSYFFRDTDKWDEMSNNHVPALLSRKNTLAVWSAGCSIGCEPYTFAIMFEEMRKKHPLLKYSIFATDVDLEAVAAAKAGMYAGDALKSVRPELIRKYFTADPGGKHKINGSIANNIKFSLLDLHKGRFEGKYDIIACRNVVIYFEENIKYELYGKFHSALNPGGILFLGGSEIIFKSEELGFKNISMCFYQKV
;
A
#
# COMPACT_ATOMS: atom_id res chain seq x y z
N MET A 1 -20.43 -7.99 25.21
CA MET A 1 -20.64 -7.76 23.77
C MET A 1 -21.73 -8.70 23.32
N ASP A 2 -22.65 -8.22 22.50
CA ASP A 2 -23.87 -8.92 22.15
C ASP A 2 -23.56 -10.05 21.15
N GLU A 3 -23.68 -11.30 21.57
CA GLU A 3 -23.37 -12.51 20.80
C GLU A 3 -24.10 -12.54 19.44
N ASN A 4 -25.31 -11.99 19.42
CA ASN A 4 -26.13 -11.84 18.22
C ASN A 4 -25.48 -10.88 17.19
N THR A 5 -24.83 -9.83 17.65
CA THR A 5 -24.11 -8.88 16.76
C THR A 5 -22.89 -9.53 16.10
N ASP A 6 -22.23 -10.48 16.78
CA ASP A 6 -21.05 -11.18 16.25
C ASP A 6 -21.44 -12.18 15.17
N ILE A 7 -22.56 -12.88 15.34
CA ILE A 7 -23.12 -13.81 14.36
C ILE A 7 -23.53 -13.03 13.08
N GLN A 8 -24.25 -11.92 13.25
CA GLN A 8 -24.68 -11.09 12.11
C GLN A 8 -23.51 -10.48 11.35
N TYR A 9 -22.46 -10.04 12.06
CA TYR A 9 -21.23 -9.53 11.43
C TYR A 9 -20.53 -10.62 10.62
N SER A 10 -20.34 -11.81 11.18
CA SER A 10 -19.70 -12.94 10.48
C SER A 10 -20.48 -13.36 9.24
N TRP A 11 -21.81 -13.39 9.33
CA TRP A 11 -22.68 -13.64 8.19
C TRP A 11 -22.54 -12.56 7.11
N PHE A 12 -22.59 -11.28 7.51
CA PHE A 12 -22.46 -10.14 6.59
C PHE A 12 -21.12 -10.16 5.85
N THR A 13 -20.01 -10.33 6.57
CA THR A 13 -18.66 -10.31 5.97
C THR A 13 -18.47 -11.42 4.95
N LYS A 14 -19.02 -12.63 5.20
CA LYS A 14 -19.01 -13.73 4.21
C LYS A 14 -19.80 -13.39 2.96
N LYS A 15 -20.99 -12.81 3.09
CA LYS A 15 -21.81 -12.39 1.95
C LYS A 15 -21.19 -11.26 1.17
N PHE A 16 -20.64 -10.26 1.87
CA PHE A 16 -19.95 -9.14 1.27
C PHE A 16 -18.68 -9.59 0.52
N SER A 17 -17.92 -10.53 1.08
CA SER A 17 -16.75 -11.09 0.41
C SER A 17 -17.10 -11.72 -0.95
N ALA A 18 -18.21 -12.44 -1.01
CA ALA A 18 -18.71 -13.03 -2.26
C ALA A 18 -19.17 -11.95 -3.27
N LEU A 19 -19.77 -10.86 -2.79
CA LEU A 19 -20.30 -9.77 -3.62
C LEU A 19 -19.18 -8.84 -4.14
N ALA A 20 -18.24 -8.47 -3.28
CA ALA A 20 -17.24 -7.42 -3.54
C ALA A 20 -15.83 -7.95 -3.85
N GLY A 21 -15.59 -9.25 -3.68
CA GLY A 21 -14.27 -9.86 -3.84
C GLY A 21 -13.24 -9.44 -2.77
N LEU A 22 -13.69 -8.77 -1.68
CA LEU A 22 -12.86 -8.34 -0.57
C LEU A 22 -13.13 -9.21 0.66
N ASP A 23 -12.13 -9.97 1.09
CA ASP A 23 -12.24 -10.85 2.25
C ASP A 23 -11.88 -10.09 3.54
N LEU A 24 -12.87 -9.91 4.41
CA LEU A 24 -12.71 -9.20 5.66
C LEU A 24 -12.34 -10.10 6.85
N ALA A 25 -12.23 -11.42 6.65
CA ALA A 25 -11.97 -12.37 7.73
C ALA A 25 -10.59 -12.20 8.38
N HIS A 26 -9.64 -11.63 7.66
CA HIS A 26 -8.25 -11.43 8.09
C HIS A 26 -7.96 -10.05 8.68
N TYR A 27 -8.98 -9.22 8.74
CA TYR A 27 -8.88 -7.86 9.27
C TYR A 27 -9.26 -7.83 10.75
N LYS A 28 -8.68 -6.90 11.51
CA LYS A 28 -9.01 -6.67 12.92
C LYS A 28 -10.51 -6.46 13.12
N CYS A 29 -11.17 -7.46 13.66
CA CYS A 29 -12.61 -7.57 13.75
C CYS A 29 -13.27 -6.32 14.36
N GLN A 30 -12.77 -5.86 15.51
CA GLN A 30 -13.35 -4.72 16.23
C GLN A 30 -13.28 -3.42 15.42
N GLN A 31 -12.15 -3.19 14.76
CA GLN A 31 -11.93 -2.01 13.95
C GLN A 31 -12.82 -2.03 12.72
N MET A 32 -12.91 -3.17 12.05
CA MET A 32 -13.72 -3.36 10.86
C MET A 32 -15.20 -3.25 11.17
N LYS A 33 -15.67 -3.87 12.27
CA LYS A 33 -17.05 -3.71 12.75
C LYS A 33 -17.45 -2.26 12.96
N ARG A 34 -16.60 -1.49 13.63
CA ARG A 34 -16.87 -0.07 13.88
C ARG A 34 -17.01 0.71 12.59
N ARG A 35 -16.13 0.45 11.60
CA ARG A 35 -16.19 1.10 10.28
C ARG A 35 -17.46 0.74 9.52
N ILE A 36 -17.79 -0.55 9.44
CA ILE A 36 -19.00 -1.02 8.76
C ILE A 36 -20.23 -0.37 9.38
N LYS A 37 -20.34 -0.38 10.71
CA LYS A 37 -21.45 0.26 11.41
C LYS A 37 -21.57 1.76 11.13
N SER A 38 -20.44 2.47 11.11
CA SER A 38 -20.41 3.90 10.78
C SER A 38 -20.95 4.17 9.37
N TYR A 39 -20.54 3.37 8.38
CA TYR A 39 -21.02 3.51 7.01
C TYR A 39 -22.52 3.16 6.87
N MET A 40 -22.95 2.07 7.52
CA MET A 40 -24.36 1.67 7.58
C MET A 40 -25.25 2.79 8.10
N GLN A 41 -24.85 3.41 9.22
CA GLN A 41 -25.56 4.54 9.81
C GLN A 41 -25.64 5.73 8.86
N ALA A 42 -24.54 6.07 8.20
CA ALA A 42 -24.49 7.17 7.23
C ALA A 42 -25.40 6.92 6.00
N LYS A 43 -25.64 5.65 5.65
CA LYS A 43 -26.56 5.25 4.57
C LYS A 43 -28.00 4.98 5.05
N GLY A 44 -28.28 5.12 6.35
CA GLY A 44 -29.61 4.90 6.94
C GLY A 44 -30.03 3.44 7.03
N ALA A 45 -29.09 2.49 6.98
CA ALA A 45 -29.41 1.08 7.11
C ALA A 45 -29.71 0.70 8.56
N SER A 46 -30.80 -0.06 8.78
CA SER A 46 -31.28 -0.47 10.11
C SER A 46 -30.45 -1.62 10.72
N GLY A 47 -29.69 -2.38 9.91
CA GLY A 47 -28.86 -3.49 10.33
C GLY A 47 -28.11 -4.14 9.19
N PHE A 48 -27.29 -5.16 9.49
CA PHE A 48 -26.45 -5.84 8.48
C PHE A 48 -27.25 -6.46 7.33
N ALA A 49 -28.41 -7.03 7.60
CA ALA A 49 -29.26 -7.64 6.57
C ALA A 49 -29.85 -6.60 5.62
N ASP A 50 -30.32 -5.47 6.16
CA ASP A 50 -30.83 -4.35 5.39
C ASP A 50 -29.72 -3.74 4.54
N PHE A 51 -28.56 -3.51 5.14
CA PHE A 51 -27.41 -2.98 4.43
C PHE A 51 -26.92 -3.89 3.29
N LEU A 52 -26.91 -5.22 3.50
CA LEU A 52 -26.56 -6.16 2.44
C LEU A 52 -27.52 -6.05 1.25
N LYS A 53 -28.84 -5.94 1.48
CA LYS A 53 -29.82 -5.72 0.42
C LYS A 53 -29.57 -4.42 -0.34
N MET A 54 -29.18 -3.34 0.36
CA MET A 54 -28.82 -2.07 -0.30
C MET A 54 -27.60 -2.25 -1.22
N LEU A 55 -26.60 -3.01 -0.79
CA LEU A 55 -25.41 -3.33 -1.60
C LEU A 55 -25.77 -4.21 -2.81
N GLU A 56 -26.55 -5.25 -2.64
CA GLU A 56 -26.99 -6.16 -3.72
C GLU A 56 -27.78 -5.42 -4.80
N ASN A 57 -28.57 -4.42 -4.42
CA ASN A 57 -29.39 -3.64 -5.36
C ASN A 57 -28.64 -2.48 -6.03
N ASN A 58 -27.44 -2.13 -5.57
CA ASN A 58 -26.71 -0.98 -6.09
C ASN A 58 -25.20 -1.22 -6.17
N PRO A 59 -24.70 -1.62 -7.35
CA PRO A 59 -23.26 -1.86 -7.56
C PRO A 59 -22.37 -0.64 -7.25
N VAL A 60 -22.86 0.59 -7.45
CA VAL A 60 -22.11 1.81 -7.11
C VAL A 60 -21.88 1.89 -5.61
N THR A 61 -22.89 1.55 -4.81
CA THR A 61 -22.76 1.53 -3.35
C THR A 61 -21.76 0.45 -2.87
N VAL A 62 -21.64 -0.68 -3.59
CA VAL A 62 -20.61 -1.71 -3.29
C VAL A 62 -19.21 -1.15 -3.47
N VAL A 63 -18.98 -0.43 -4.56
CA VAL A 63 -17.71 0.22 -4.87
C VAL A 63 -17.37 1.29 -3.84
N ASP A 64 -18.30 2.20 -3.56
CA ASP A 64 -18.16 3.24 -2.54
C ASP A 64 -17.83 2.66 -1.17
N PHE A 65 -18.52 1.59 -0.78
CA PHE A 65 -18.30 0.94 0.49
C PHE A 65 -16.95 0.24 0.56
N LYS A 66 -16.54 -0.43 -0.52
CA LYS A 66 -15.21 -1.03 -0.62
C LYS A 66 -14.11 0.04 -0.44
N ASN A 67 -14.23 1.15 -1.17
CA ASN A 67 -13.30 2.28 -1.08
C ASN A 67 -13.28 2.90 0.34
N PHE A 68 -14.43 2.98 0.99
CA PHE A 68 -14.50 3.41 2.38
C PHE A 68 -13.77 2.44 3.33
N LEU A 69 -13.85 1.14 3.11
CA LEU A 69 -13.17 0.14 3.95
C LEU A 69 -11.66 0.13 3.76
N THR A 70 -11.18 0.30 2.53
CA THR A 70 -9.75 0.19 2.18
C THR A 70 -8.91 1.41 2.56
N ILE A 71 -9.49 2.51 3.02
CA ILE A 71 -8.81 3.76 3.46
C ILE A 71 -7.64 4.16 2.55
N ASN A 72 -7.95 4.68 1.38
CA ASN A 72 -6.95 5.11 0.41
C ASN A 72 -6.33 6.50 0.72
N VAL A 73 -5.94 6.77 1.99
CA VAL A 73 -5.21 7.99 2.33
C VAL A 73 -3.75 7.79 1.94
N SER A 74 -3.40 8.27 0.77
CA SER A 74 -2.04 8.18 0.23
C SER A 74 -1.59 9.55 -0.29
N TYR A 75 -0.34 9.91 0.00
CA TYR A 75 0.29 11.12 -0.53
C TYR A 75 1.78 10.87 -0.77
N PHE A 76 2.34 11.63 -1.70
CA PHE A 76 3.76 11.53 -2.05
C PHE A 76 4.66 11.87 -0.86
N PHE A 77 5.77 11.17 -0.72
CA PHE A 77 6.76 11.36 0.35
C PHE A 77 6.16 11.32 1.77
N ARG A 78 5.14 10.49 1.97
CA ARG A 78 4.56 10.27 3.31
C ARG A 78 5.65 9.83 4.28
N ASP A 79 5.74 10.50 5.46
CA ASP A 79 6.83 10.35 6.43
C ASP A 79 8.19 10.69 5.78
N THR A 80 8.36 11.96 5.39
CA THR A 80 9.47 12.49 4.59
C THR A 80 10.85 12.12 5.14
N ASP A 81 11.02 12.13 6.48
CA ASP A 81 12.23 11.71 7.15
C ASP A 81 12.66 10.28 6.81
N LYS A 82 11.70 9.38 6.59
CA LYS A 82 11.97 7.98 6.20
C LYS A 82 12.41 7.85 4.74
N TRP A 83 11.93 8.73 3.88
CA TRP A 83 12.41 8.81 2.50
C TRP A 83 13.81 9.39 2.41
N ASP A 84 14.14 10.37 3.25
CA ASP A 84 15.48 10.92 3.37
C ASP A 84 16.45 9.85 3.91
N GLU A 85 16.06 9.08 4.91
CA GLU A 85 16.81 7.94 5.44
C GLU A 85 17.02 6.86 4.36
N MET A 86 15.97 6.50 3.61
CA MET A 86 16.05 5.54 2.51
C MET A 86 17.07 5.99 1.46
N SER A 87 17.00 7.25 1.03
CA SER A 87 17.85 7.79 -0.03
C SER A 87 19.30 8.03 0.38
N ASN A 88 19.54 8.38 1.65
CA ASN A 88 20.88 8.72 2.12
C ASN A 88 21.65 7.53 2.69
N ASN A 89 20.95 6.53 3.23
CA ASN A 89 21.59 5.41 3.93
C ASN A 89 21.34 4.06 3.24
N HIS A 90 20.09 3.69 3.01
CA HIS A 90 19.73 2.33 2.63
C HIS A 90 19.97 2.05 1.15
N VAL A 91 19.53 2.94 0.27
CA VAL A 91 19.74 2.76 -1.19
C VAL A 91 21.23 2.81 -1.54
N PRO A 92 22.07 3.75 -1.04
CA PRO A 92 23.50 3.72 -1.27
C PRO A 92 24.18 2.42 -0.80
N ALA A 93 23.75 1.85 0.34
CA ALA A 93 24.26 0.58 0.81
C ALA A 93 23.92 -0.60 -0.12
N LEU A 94 22.74 -0.58 -0.76
CA LEU A 94 22.40 -1.55 -1.80
C LEU A 94 23.21 -1.31 -3.08
N LEU A 95 23.38 -0.05 -3.50
CA LEU A 95 24.11 0.33 -4.71
C LEU A 95 25.63 0.06 -4.63
N SER A 96 26.19 -0.06 -3.43
CA SER A 96 27.59 -0.49 -3.28
C SER A 96 27.86 -1.91 -3.80
N ARG A 97 26.80 -2.71 -3.97
CA ARG A 97 26.89 -4.12 -4.40
C ARG A 97 26.41 -4.34 -5.84
N LYS A 98 25.56 -3.44 -6.36
CA LYS A 98 24.95 -3.57 -7.69
C LYS A 98 24.35 -2.25 -8.17
N ASN A 99 24.15 -2.11 -9.49
CA ASN A 99 23.59 -0.89 -10.09
C ASN A 99 22.10 -1.02 -10.46
N THR A 100 21.47 -2.18 -10.23
CA THR A 100 20.08 -2.42 -10.60
C THR A 100 19.28 -2.79 -9.36
N LEU A 101 18.15 -2.10 -9.12
CA LEU A 101 17.26 -2.34 -7.99
C LEU A 101 15.89 -2.78 -8.48
N ALA A 102 15.40 -3.86 -7.92
CA ALA A 102 14.01 -4.30 -8.03
C ALA A 102 13.27 -3.92 -6.76
N VAL A 103 12.18 -3.17 -6.90
CA VAL A 103 11.36 -2.67 -5.80
C VAL A 103 9.94 -3.19 -5.92
N TRP A 104 9.34 -3.54 -4.80
CA TRP A 104 7.93 -3.84 -4.73
C TRP A 104 7.22 -2.92 -3.72
N SER A 105 6.22 -2.16 -4.19
CA SER A 105 5.29 -1.41 -3.35
C SER A 105 4.03 -2.26 -3.17
N ALA A 106 3.88 -2.84 -1.99
CA ALA A 106 2.82 -3.77 -1.62
C ALA A 106 1.72 -3.04 -0.84
N GLY A 107 0.55 -2.86 -1.44
CA GLY A 107 -0.51 -1.98 -0.97
C GLY A 107 -0.28 -0.54 -1.45
N CYS A 108 -0.09 -0.37 -2.76
CA CYS A 108 0.32 0.90 -3.37
C CYS A 108 -0.78 1.96 -3.44
N SER A 109 -2.05 1.60 -3.16
CA SER A 109 -3.21 2.47 -3.27
C SER A 109 -3.21 3.21 -4.62
N ILE A 110 -3.46 4.51 -4.64
CA ILE A 110 -3.48 5.35 -5.84
C ILE A 110 -2.09 5.65 -6.44
N GLY A 111 -1.05 4.95 -6.01
CA GLY A 111 0.29 4.99 -6.63
C GLY A 111 1.25 6.05 -6.10
N CYS A 112 0.91 6.81 -5.06
CA CYS A 112 1.82 7.85 -4.52
C CYS A 112 3.17 7.26 -4.06
N GLU A 113 3.19 6.08 -3.44
CA GLU A 113 4.41 5.45 -2.95
C GLU A 113 5.33 4.95 -4.08
N PRO A 114 4.89 4.14 -5.06
CA PRO A 114 5.76 3.72 -6.15
C PRO A 114 6.28 4.89 -7.00
N TYR A 115 5.49 5.94 -7.19
CA TYR A 115 5.98 7.14 -7.86
C TYR A 115 6.96 7.94 -6.99
N THR A 116 6.83 7.92 -5.67
CA THR A 116 7.84 8.50 -4.75
C THR A 116 9.17 7.77 -4.90
N PHE A 117 9.19 6.44 -4.95
CA PHE A 117 10.39 5.68 -5.26
C PHE A 117 11.01 6.09 -6.59
N ALA A 118 10.20 6.18 -7.64
CA ALA A 118 10.69 6.53 -8.97
C ALA A 118 11.31 7.95 -8.98
N ILE A 119 10.65 8.93 -8.39
CA ILE A 119 11.18 10.30 -8.26
C ILE A 119 12.50 10.29 -7.47
N MET A 120 12.55 9.61 -6.33
CA MET A 120 13.75 9.48 -5.51
C MET A 120 14.91 8.88 -6.32
N PHE A 121 14.69 7.80 -7.06
CA PHE A 121 15.73 7.18 -7.88
C PHE A 121 16.19 8.07 -9.02
N GLU A 122 15.29 8.81 -9.68
CA GLU A 122 15.68 9.78 -10.71
C GLU A 122 16.53 10.93 -10.12
N GLU A 123 16.25 11.39 -8.92
CA GLU A 123 17.10 12.37 -8.26
C GLU A 123 18.47 11.76 -7.87
N MET A 124 18.49 10.50 -7.43
CA MET A 124 19.72 9.80 -7.08
C MET A 124 20.62 9.51 -8.29
N ARG A 125 20.09 9.41 -9.51
CA ARG A 125 20.89 9.23 -10.74
C ARG A 125 21.89 10.36 -10.96
N LYS A 126 21.68 11.54 -10.40
CA LYS A 126 22.67 12.63 -10.46
C LYS A 126 24.00 12.24 -9.79
N LYS A 127 23.94 11.42 -8.74
CA LYS A 127 25.12 10.92 -7.99
C LYS A 127 25.48 9.49 -8.37
N HIS A 128 24.50 8.72 -8.89
CA HIS A 128 24.61 7.31 -9.25
C HIS A 128 24.14 7.10 -10.70
N PRO A 129 24.89 7.57 -11.73
CA PRO A 129 24.42 7.59 -13.13
C PRO A 129 24.15 6.20 -13.72
N LEU A 130 24.73 5.15 -13.14
CA LEU A 130 24.52 3.76 -13.56
C LEU A 130 23.28 3.12 -12.92
N LEU A 131 22.55 3.82 -12.02
CA LEU A 131 21.36 3.30 -11.36
C LEU A 131 20.28 2.97 -12.37
N LYS A 132 19.88 1.71 -12.38
CA LYS A 132 18.68 1.18 -13.05
C LYS A 132 17.70 0.69 -11.99
N TYR A 133 16.43 0.85 -12.25
CA TYR A 133 15.41 0.35 -11.33
C TYR A 133 14.17 -0.11 -12.06
N SER A 134 13.45 -1.03 -11.44
CA SER A 134 12.10 -1.44 -11.80
C SER A 134 11.24 -1.50 -10.55
N ILE A 135 9.99 -1.05 -10.65
CA ILE A 135 9.06 -1.02 -9.53
C ILE A 135 7.84 -1.86 -9.89
N PHE A 136 7.56 -2.86 -9.08
CA PHE A 136 6.30 -3.57 -9.09
C PHE A 136 5.41 -2.95 -8.02
N ALA A 137 4.19 -2.60 -8.37
CA ALA A 137 3.25 -1.92 -7.47
C ALA A 137 1.92 -2.67 -7.48
N THR A 138 1.44 -3.07 -6.31
CA THR A 138 0.24 -3.88 -6.20
C THR A 138 -0.72 -3.36 -5.15
N ASP A 139 -2.01 -3.51 -5.42
CA ASP A 139 -3.07 -3.28 -4.47
C ASP A 139 -4.21 -4.28 -4.70
N VAL A 140 -5.06 -4.48 -3.70
CA VAL A 140 -6.28 -5.30 -3.80
C VAL A 140 -7.43 -4.53 -4.43
N ASP A 141 -7.34 -3.21 -4.46
CA ASP A 141 -8.37 -2.31 -4.96
C ASP A 141 -8.15 -1.98 -6.44
N LEU A 142 -9.07 -2.45 -7.29
CA LEU A 142 -9.04 -2.24 -8.75
C LEU A 142 -9.08 -0.76 -9.12
N GLU A 143 -9.89 0.05 -8.43
CA GLU A 143 -10.03 1.48 -8.71
C GLU A 143 -8.77 2.24 -8.29
N ALA A 144 -8.18 1.89 -7.15
CA ALA A 144 -6.91 2.45 -6.72
C ALA A 144 -5.81 2.15 -7.74
N VAL A 145 -5.72 0.92 -8.23
CA VAL A 145 -4.76 0.53 -9.28
C VAL A 145 -5.04 1.28 -10.60
N ALA A 146 -6.30 1.47 -10.97
CA ALA A 146 -6.66 2.26 -12.16
C ALA A 146 -6.28 3.73 -12.00
N ALA A 147 -6.54 4.33 -10.84
CA ALA A 147 -6.13 5.70 -10.51
C ALA A 147 -4.61 5.85 -10.51
N ALA A 148 -3.88 4.87 -9.96
CA ALA A 148 -2.42 4.84 -9.98
C ALA A 148 -1.87 4.84 -11.41
N LYS A 149 -2.44 4.01 -12.31
CA LYS A 149 -2.06 3.97 -13.73
C LYS A 149 -2.40 5.28 -14.45
N ALA A 150 -3.50 5.93 -14.11
CA ALA A 150 -3.87 7.23 -14.67
C ALA A 150 -2.89 8.34 -14.25
N GLY A 151 -2.31 8.24 -13.05
CA GLY A 151 -1.27 9.13 -12.55
C GLY A 151 -1.72 10.59 -12.40
N MET A 152 -3.00 10.82 -12.06
CA MET A 152 -3.61 12.14 -11.88
C MET A 152 -3.87 12.42 -10.42
N TYR A 153 -3.31 13.50 -9.87
CA TYR A 153 -3.32 13.79 -8.44
C TYR A 153 -3.86 15.18 -8.12
N ALA A 154 -4.70 15.27 -7.08
CA ALA A 154 -5.10 16.56 -6.50
C ALA A 154 -3.95 17.14 -5.65
N GLY A 155 -4.00 18.43 -5.36
CA GLY A 155 -2.97 19.14 -4.60
C GLY A 155 -2.64 18.51 -3.23
N ASP A 156 -3.65 17.97 -2.53
CA ASP A 156 -3.46 17.30 -1.23
C ASP A 156 -2.53 16.09 -1.29
N ALA A 157 -2.52 15.37 -2.41
CA ALA A 157 -1.59 14.26 -2.60
C ALA A 157 -0.13 14.74 -2.72
N LEU A 158 0.09 16.00 -3.11
CA LEU A 158 1.41 16.59 -3.35
C LEU A 158 1.91 17.44 -2.17
N LYS A 159 1.18 17.53 -1.06
CA LYS A 159 1.48 18.42 0.07
C LYS A 159 2.89 18.28 0.66
N SER A 160 3.49 17.10 0.55
CA SER A 160 4.86 16.81 1.05
C SER A 160 5.90 16.80 -0.07
N VAL A 161 5.51 17.12 -1.30
CA VAL A 161 6.44 17.18 -2.43
C VAL A 161 7.05 18.57 -2.51
N ARG A 162 8.38 18.63 -2.59
CA ARG A 162 9.09 19.91 -2.75
C ARG A 162 8.71 20.57 -4.09
N PRO A 163 8.51 21.89 -4.13
CA PRO A 163 8.04 22.61 -5.32
C PRO A 163 8.88 22.37 -6.59
N GLU A 164 10.20 22.22 -6.44
CA GLU A 164 11.08 21.91 -7.57
C GLU A 164 10.82 20.52 -8.17
N LEU A 165 10.45 19.53 -7.34
CA LEU A 165 10.09 18.20 -7.83
C LEU A 165 8.71 18.20 -8.50
N ILE A 166 7.78 19.02 -8.00
CA ILE A 166 6.47 19.19 -8.68
C ILE A 166 6.71 19.74 -10.08
N ARG A 167 7.47 20.84 -10.22
CA ARG A 167 7.78 21.43 -11.54
C ARG A 167 8.51 20.47 -12.47
N LYS A 168 9.32 19.57 -11.93
CA LYS A 168 10.14 18.63 -12.72
C LYS A 168 9.39 17.39 -13.16
N TYR A 169 8.56 16.82 -12.28
CA TYR A 169 7.99 15.49 -12.47
C TYR A 169 6.48 15.47 -12.68
N PHE A 170 5.84 16.61 -12.62
CA PHE A 170 4.39 16.73 -12.84
C PHE A 170 4.07 17.83 -13.85
N THR A 171 2.98 17.63 -14.57
CA THR A 171 2.39 18.61 -15.46
C THR A 171 1.03 19.01 -14.91
N ALA A 172 0.80 20.31 -14.72
CA ALA A 172 -0.50 20.80 -14.28
C ALA A 172 -1.56 20.59 -15.38
N ASP A 173 -2.73 20.10 -14.95
CA ASP A 173 -3.91 19.95 -15.79
C ASP A 173 -4.83 21.18 -15.65
N PRO A 174 -5.57 21.57 -16.69
CA PRO A 174 -6.53 22.68 -16.62
C PRO A 174 -7.57 22.56 -15.50
N GLY A 175 -7.90 21.32 -15.08
CA GLY A 175 -8.81 21.03 -13.96
C GLY A 175 -8.17 21.15 -12.56
N GLY A 176 -6.94 21.70 -12.44
CA GLY A 176 -6.25 21.90 -11.15
C GLY A 176 -5.61 20.64 -10.56
N LYS A 177 -5.59 19.54 -11.31
CA LYS A 177 -4.84 18.34 -10.94
C LYS A 177 -3.43 18.36 -11.54
N HIS A 178 -2.61 17.43 -11.10
CA HIS A 178 -1.24 17.26 -11.56
C HIS A 178 -1.06 15.84 -12.09
N LYS A 179 -0.61 15.72 -13.32
CA LYS A 179 -0.29 14.43 -13.95
C LYS A 179 1.19 14.13 -13.79
N ILE A 180 1.51 12.93 -13.34
CA ILE A 180 2.91 12.46 -13.29
C ILE A 180 3.44 12.29 -14.72
N ASN A 181 4.69 12.66 -14.96
CA ASN A 181 5.30 12.57 -16.28
C ASN A 181 5.53 11.10 -16.69
N GLY A 182 5.28 10.78 -17.96
CA GLY A 182 5.36 9.43 -18.49
C GLY A 182 6.73 8.77 -18.31
N SER A 183 7.82 9.56 -18.35
CA SER A 183 9.18 9.05 -18.10
C SER A 183 9.36 8.38 -16.75
N ILE A 184 8.64 8.84 -15.73
CA ILE A 184 8.62 8.24 -14.39
C ILE A 184 7.78 6.96 -14.39
N ALA A 185 6.63 6.99 -15.07
CA ALA A 185 5.67 5.88 -15.07
C ALA A 185 6.20 4.62 -15.76
N ASN A 186 7.07 4.74 -16.75
CA ASN A 186 7.57 3.63 -17.56
C ASN A 186 8.34 2.55 -16.77
N ASN A 187 8.88 2.90 -15.60
CA ASN A 187 9.60 1.96 -14.75
C ASN A 187 8.69 1.27 -13.71
N ILE A 188 7.37 1.51 -13.76
CA ILE A 188 6.42 0.99 -12.78
C ILE A 188 5.42 0.08 -13.45
N LYS A 189 5.31 -1.15 -12.94
CA LYS A 189 4.28 -2.11 -13.34
C LYS A 189 3.22 -2.22 -12.25
N PHE A 190 2.00 -1.79 -12.54
CA PHE A 190 0.86 -1.90 -11.62
C PHE A 190 0.06 -3.18 -11.86
N SER A 191 -0.33 -3.88 -10.80
CA SER A 191 -1.12 -5.10 -10.85
C SER A 191 -2.06 -5.21 -9.64
N LEU A 192 -3.12 -6.00 -9.80
CA LEU A 192 -3.96 -6.41 -8.68
C LEU A 192 -3.30 -7.57 -7.95
N LEU A 193 -3.24 -7.48 -6.62
CA LEU A 193 -2.77 -8.56 -5.77
C LEU A 193 -3.37 -8.43 -4.37
N ASP A 194 -4.00 -9.51 -3.91
CA ASP A 194 -4.36 -9.69 -2.51
C ASP A 194 -3.13 -10.25 -1.77
N LEU A 195 -2.58 -9.49 -0.83
CA LEU A 195 -1.36 -9.86 -0.10
C LEU A 195 -1.54 -11.14 0.73
N HIS A 196 -2.75 -11.41 1.20
CA HIS A 196 -3.00 -12.63 1.97
C HIS A 196 -3.07 -13.87 1.07
N LYS A 197 -3.85 -13.81 -0.01
CA LYS A 197 -4.14 -14.95 -0.90
C LYS A 197 -3.11 -15.11 -2.01
N GLY A 198 -2.45 -14.02 -2.40
CA GLY A 198 -1.56 -13.98 -3.55
C GLY A 198 -0.23 -14.70 -3.31
N ARG A 199 0.35 -15.19 -4.41
CA ARG A 199 1.73 -15.66 -4.45
C ARG A 199 2.65 -14.48 -4.70
N PHE A 200 3.76 -14.42 -3.97
CA PHE A 200 4.76 -13.37 -4.14
C PHE A 200 5.82 -13.88 -5.11
N GLU A 201 5.67 -13.45 -6.36
CA GLU A 201 6.59 -13.82 -7.43
C GLU A 201 7.71 -12.77 -7.52
N GLY A 202 8.92 -13.23 -7.87
CA GLY A 202 10.07 -12.37 -8.03
C GLY A 202 10.97 -12.30 -6.80
N LYS A 203 12.05 -11.53 -6.97
CA LYS A 203 13.03 -11.23 -5.94
C LYS A 203 13.30 -9.73 -5.94
N TYR A 204 13.12 -9.12 -4.80
CA TYR A 204 13.18 -7.67 -4.63
C TYR A 204 14.34 -7.26 -3.73
N ASP A 205 14.88 -6.09 -3.98
CA ASP A 205 15.91 -5.47 -3.13
C ASP A 205 15.28 -4.59 -2.06
N ILE A 206 14.10 -4.06 -2.37
CA ILE A 206 13.28 -3.30 -1.44
C ILE A 206 11.84 -3.77 -1.61
N ILE A 207 11.19 -4.10 -0.50
CA ILE A 207 9.74 -4.25 -0.42
C ILE A 207 9.24 -3.18 0.53
N ALA A 208 8.34 -2.31 0.05
CA ALA A 208 7.61 -1.37 0.90
C ALA A 208 6.19 -1.90 1.12
N CYS A 209 5.80 -2.03 2.39
CA CYS A 209 4.43 -2.35 2.78
C CYS A 209 4.05 -1.45 3.95
N ARG A 210 3.65 -0.23 3.64
CA ARG A 210 3.49 0.84 4.63
C ARG A 210 2.02 1.18 4.87
N ASN A 211 1.64 1.21 6.13
CA ASN A 211 0.28 1.53 6.57
C ASN A 211 -0.80 0.57 6.00
N VAL A 212 -0.42 -0.67 5.77
CA VAL A 212 -1.27 -1.73 5.22
C VAL A 212 -1.51 -2.82 6.27
N VAL A 213 -0.43 -3.34 6.88
CA VAL A 213 -0.55 -4.47 7.80
C VAL A 213 -1.20 -4.09 9.14
N ILE A 214 -1.34 -2.80 9.43
CA ILE A 214 -2.08 -2.31 10.62
C ILE A 214 -3.52 -2.82 10.70
N TYR A 215 -4.11 -3.18 9.57
CA TYR A 215 -5.49 -3.67 9.47
C TYR A 215 -5.62 -5.16 9.69
N PHE A 216 -4.52 -5.94 9.61
CA PHE A 216 -4.54 -7.39 9.71
C PHE A 216 -4.39 -7.87 11.16
N GLU A 217 -4.95 -9.06 11.45
CA GLU A 217 -4.71 -9.78 12.70
C GLU A 217 -3.25 -10.19 12.85
N GLU A 218 -2.76 -10.35 14.07
CA GLU A 218 -1.32 -10.54 14.34
C GLU A 218 -0.73 -11.80 13.68
N ASN A 219 -1.47 -12.91 13.66
CA ASN A 219 -1.05 -14.13 12.97
C ASN A 219 -0.87 -13.91 11.46
N ILE A 220 -1.79 -13.15 10.84
CA ILE A 220 -1.72 -12.82 9.41
C ILE A 220 -0.53 -11.92 9.09
N LYS A 221 -0.23 -10.95 9.96
CA LYS A 221 0.97 -10.13 9.81
C LYS A 221 2.23 -10.97 9.81
N TYR A 222 2.32 -11.93 10.74
CA TYR A 222 3.49 -12.79 10.88
C TYR A 222 3.70 -13.64 9.62
N GLU A 223 2.64 -14.22 9.07
CA GLU A 223 2.67 -14.93 7.79
C GLU A 223 3.12 -14.03 6.63
N LEU A 224 2.59 -12.79 6.56
CA LEU A 224 2.96 -11.82 5.53
C LEU A 224 4.44 -11.44 5.60
N TYR A 225 4.97 -11.21 6.80
CA TYR A 225 6.38 -10.90 6.97
C TYR A 225 7.27 -12.06 6.51
N GLY A 226 6.87 -13.31 6.77
CA GLY A 226 7.55 -14.51 6.24
C GLY A 226 7.52 -14.58 4.71
N LYS A 227 6.38 -14.25 4.09
CA LYS A 227 6.27 -14.16 2.63
C LYS A 227 7.16 -13.03 2.06
N PHE A 228 7.20 -11.86 2.69
CA PHE A 228 8.09 -10.76 2.29
C PHE A 228 9.56 -11.15 2.43
N HIS A 229 9.93 -11.79 3.54
CA HIS A 229 11.28 -12.32 3.70
C HIS A 229 11.65 -13.26 2.54
N SER A 230 10.78 -14.18 2.18
CA SER A 230 11.01 -15.12 1.08
C SER A 230 11.15 -14.42 -0.28
N ALA A 231 10.44 -13.30 -0.51
CA ALA A 231 10.48 -12.53 -1.73
C ALA A 231 11.65 -11.52 -1.80
N LEU A 232 12.33 -11.24 -0.68
CA LEU A 232 13.50 -10.37 -0.66
C LEU A 232 14.76 -11.12 -1.11
N ASN A 233 15.65 -10.40 -1.81
CA ASN A 233 17.03 -10.80 -2.03
C ASN A 233 17.81 -10.82 -0.70
N PRO A 234 18.89 -11.60 -0.56
CA PRO A 234 19.79 -11.50 0.58
C PRO A 234 20.29 -10.06 0.77
N GLY A 235 20.20 -9.54 2.00
CA GLY A 235 20.51 -8.15 2.31
C GLY A 235 19.47 -7.13 1.84
N GLY A 236 18.35 -7.58 1.25
CA GLY A 236 17.24 -6.72 0.84
C GLY A 236 16.48 -6.13 2.02
N ILE A 237 15.72 -5.09 1.78
CA ILE A 237 15.10 -4.25 2.82
C ILE A 237 13.59 -4.34 2.76
N LEU A 238 12.96 -4.62 3.90
CA LEU A 238 11.53 -4.42 4.12
C LEU A 238 11.32 -3.06 4.78
N PHE A 239 10.55 -2.19 4.12
CA PHE A 239 10.19 -0.86 4.58
C PHE A 239 8.73 -0.83 5.03
N LEU A 240 8.49 -0.61 6.30
CA LEU A 240 7.18 -0.57 6.93
C LEU A 240 6.75 0.87 7.29
N GLY A 241 5.50 1.07 7.66
CA GLY A 241 5.01 2.34 8.20
C GLY A 241 5.40 2.53 9.67
N GLY A 242 5.34 3.78 10.17
CA GLY A 242 5.84 4.14 11.49
C GLY A 242 5.15 3.46 12.68
N SER A 243 3.95 2.95 12.52
CA SER A 243 3.22 2.18 13.55
C SER A 243 3.29 0.66 13.37
N GLU A 244 4.07 0.19 12.40
CA GLU A 244 4.17 -1.21 12.03
C GLU A 244 5.52 -1.77 12.52
N ILE A 245 5.47 -2.66 13.49
CA ILE A 245 6.65 -3.25 14.12
C ILE A 245 6.59 -4.76 13.98
N ILE A 246 7.71 -5.36 13.59
CA ILE A 246 7.89 -6.82 13.63
C ILE A 246 8.46 -7.19 15.00
N PHE A 247 7.62 -7.73 15.86
CA PHE A 247 8.09 -8.30 17.12
C PHE A 247 8.93 -9.55 16.81
N LYS A 248 10.09 -9.67 17.48
CA LYS A 248 11.02 -10.79 17.29
C LYS A 248 11.39 -11.01 15.81
N SER A 249 11.78 -9.93 15.16
CA SER A 249 12.12 -9.93 13.72
C SER A 249 13.20 -10.96 13.36
N GLU A 250 14.08 -11.29 14.29
CA GLU A 250 15.15 -12.28 14.14
C GLU A 250 14.62 -13.70 13.91
N GLU A 251 13.46 -14.06 14.50
CA GLU A 251 12.81 -15.36 14.28
C GLU A 251 12.34 -15.52 12.82
N LEU A 252 12.11 -14.41 12.13
CA LEU A 252 11.75 -14.36 10.71
C LEU A 252 12.96 -14.12 9.78
N GLY A 253 14.19 -14.07 10.32
CA GLY A 253 15.40 -13.81 9.56
C GLY A 253 15.57 -12.33 9.17
N PHE A 254 14.98 -11.41 9.93
CA PHE A 254 15.15 -9.97 9.74
C PHE A 254 16.00 -9.37 10.86
N LYS A 255 16.93 -8.51 10.47
CA LYS A 255 17.61 -7.57 11.36
C LYS A 255 16.92 -6.22 11.30
N ASN A 256 16.44 -5.68 12.41
CA ASN A 256 16.01 -4.30 12.48
C ASN A 256 17.24 -3.39 12.34
N ILE A 257 17.30 -2.57 11.29
CA ILE A 257 18.43 -1.68 11.00
C ILE A 257 18.16 -0.23 11.38
N SER A 258 16.88 0.15 11.43
CA SER A 258 16.40 1.41 12.00
C SER A 258 14.87 1.38 12.10
N MET A 259 14.26 2.43 12.65
CA MET A 259 12.80 2.53 12.74
C MET A 259 12.17 2.41 11.34
N CYS A 260 11.25 1.47 11.16
CA CYS A 260 10.56 1.10 9.90
C CYS A 260 11.38 0.26 8.92
N PHE A 261 12.66 0.00 9.15
CA PHE A 261 13.52 -0.69 8.21
C PHE A 261 14.06 -2.01 8.79
N TYR A 262 13.83 -3.08 8.04
CA TYR A 262 14.24 -4.43 8.38
C TYR A 262 15.04 -5.02 7.23
N GLN A 263 16.24 -5.51 7.50
CA GLN A 263 17.11 -6.12 6.50
C GLN A 263 17.04 -7.64 6.60
N LYS A 264 16.85 -8.31 5.47
CA LYS A 264 16.98 -9.78 5.37
C LYS A 264 18.42 -10.20 5.62
N VAL A 265 18.62 -11.09 6.58
CA VAL A 265 19.92 -11.71 6.91
C VAL A 265 20.00 -13.12 6.37
#